data_405725123b2fed6bbb858e4ea3db4e14
#
_entry.id   405725123b2fed6bbb858e4ea3db4e14
#
_cell.length_a   1.000
_cell.length_b   1.000
_cell.length_c   1.000
_cell.angle_alpha   90.00
_cell.angle_beta   90.00
_cell.angle_gamma   90.00
#
_symmetry.space_group_name_H-M   'P 1'
#
loop_
_entity.id
_entity.type
_entity.pdbx_description
1 polymer ?
#
loop_
_entity_poly.entity_id
_entity_poly.type
_entity_poly.pdbx_seq_one_letter_code
_entity_poly.pdbx_strand_id
1 'polypeptide(L)'
;MPTRFAKWARRPSKPTVEQYAFNLAKELGPRGVTVNVVSPGLTDTDGVVISEEEAEAMIEQTPMGRIGQPEDIADAVALLVSGDAHWVTGQNVRATGGIL
;
A
#
# COMPACT_ATOMS: atom_id res chain seq x y z
N MET A 1 -11.30 12.45 24.13
CA MET A 1 -10.72 11.83 22.93
C MET A 1 -11.81 11.57 21.89
N PRO A 2 -11.63 12.05 20.69
CA PRO A 2 -12.67 11.85 19.67
C PRO A 2 -12.88 10.37 19.36
N THR A 3 -14.12 9.95 19.37
CA THR A 3 -14.53 8.57 19.00
C THR A 3 -14.11 8.21 17.57
N ARG A 4 -13.94 9.22 16.73
CA ARG A 4 -13.50 9.04 15.34
C ARG A 4 -12.15 8.32 15.27
N PHE A 5 -11.17 8.71 16.08
CA PHE A 5 -9.87 8.05 16.11
C PHE A 5 -9.96 6.64 16.65
N ALA A 6 -10.79 6.40 17.65
CA ALA A 6 -11.00 5.07 18.17
C ALA A 6 -11.57 4.13 17.11
N LYS A 7 -12.51 4.59 16.30
CA LYS A 7 -13.06 3.79 15.19
C LYS A 7 -12.00 3.45 14.15
N TRP A 8 -11.14 4.38 13.83
CA TRP A 8 -10.05 4.13 12.92
C TRP A 8 -9.10 3.04 13.44
N ALA A 9 -8.75 3.12 14.71
CA ALA A 9 -7.86 2.17 15.33
C ALA A 9 -8.43 0.75 15.40
N ARG A 10 -9.75 0.61 15.32
CA ARG A 10 -10.46 -0.66 15.48
C ARG A 10 -10.97 -1.26 14.19
N ARG A 11 -10.43 -0.90 13.05
CA ARG A 11 -10.86 -1.50 11.80
C ARG A 11 -10.77 -3.01 11.86
N PRO A 12 -11.91 -3.73 11.73
CA PRO A 12 -11.94 -5.17 12.03
C PRO A 12 -11.39 -6.06 10.92
N SER A 13 -11.23 -5.56 9.71
CA SER A 13 -10.93 -6.38 8.54
C SER A 13 -9.52 -6.17 7.98
N LYS A 14 -8.55 -5.80 8.81
CA LYS A 14 -7.17 -5.62 8.35
C LYS A 14 -6.48 -6.95 8.12
N PRO A 15 -5.82 -7.15 6.96
CA PRO A 15 -4.94 -8.30 6.78
C PRO A 15 -3.84 -8.33 7.83
N THR A 16 -3.29 -9.52 8.09
CA THR A 16 -2.29 -9.72 9.13
C THR A 16 -1.10 -8.79 9.00
N VAL A 17 -0.57 -8.62 7.79
CA VAL A 17 0.59 -7.74 7.55
C VAL A 17 0.24 -6.29 7.87
N GLU A 18 -0.94 -5.84 7.46
CA GLU A 18 -1.41 -4.48 7.71
C GLU A 18 -1.59 -4.23 9.20
N GLN A 19 -2.15 -5.20 9.93
CA GLN A 19 -2.33 -5.11 11.37
C GLN A 19 -0.99 -5.08 12.10
N TYR A 20 -0.04 -5.90 11.66
CA TYR A 20 1.30 -5.93 12.22
C TYR A 20 1.99 -4.58 12.05
N ALA A 21 1.94 -4.01 10.86
CA ALA A 21 2.53 -2.71 10.59
C ALA A 21 1.89 -1.61 11.42
N PHE A 22 0.56 -1.65 11.60
CA PHE A 22 -0.16 -0.68 12.40
C PHE A 22 0.29 -0.73 13.87
N ASN A 23 0.42 -1.93 14.44
CA ASN A 23 0.88 -2.10 15.81
C ASN A 23 2.34 -1.66 15.97
N LEU A 24 3.19 -1.99 15.01
CA LEU A 24 4.59 -1.61 15.03
C LEU A 24 4.75 -0.09 14.91
N ALA A 25 3.91 0.55 14.11
CA ALA A 25 3.90 2.00 13.98
C ALA A 25 3.60 2.68 15.32
N LYS A 26 2.69 2.12 16.10
CA LYS A 26 2.40 2.63 17.44
C LYS A 26 3.59 2.49 18.37
N GLU A 27 4.26 1.35 18.32
CA GLU A 27 5.39 1.06 19.18
C GLU A 27 6.59 1.95 18.87
N LEU A 28 6.85 2.19 17.58
CA LEU A 28 8.02 2.94 17.13
C LEU A 28 7.78 4.43 16.95
N GLY A 29 6.51 4.85 16.96
CA GLY A 29 6.13 6.26 16.78
C GLY A 29 6.85 7.21 17.76
N PRO A 30 6.94 6.89 19.05
CA PRO A 30 7.65 7.76 20.00
C PRO A 30 9.13 7.99 19.66
N ARG A 31 9.70 7.12 18.83
CA ARG A 31 11.09 7.23 18.38
C ARG A 31 11.21 7.96 17.03
N GLY A 32 10.10 8.45 16.49
CA GLY A 32 10.09 9.13 15.20
C GLY A 32 10.22 8.20 13.99
N VAL A 33 9.95 6.92 14.18
CA VAL A 33 10.03 5.91 13.11
C VAL A 33 8.65 5.69 12.50
N THR A 34 8.55 5.77 11.18
CA THR A 34 7.30 5.46 10.46
C THR A 34 7.36 4.03 9.92
N VAL A 35 6.20 3.37 9.93
CA VAL A 35 6.04 2.00 9.44
C VAL A 35 4.81 1.94 8.56
N ASN A 36 5.00 1.64 7.30
CA ASN A 36 3.91 1.57 6.33
C ASN A 36 4.01 0.30 5.49
N VAL A 37 2.91 -0.07 4.88
CA VAL A 37 2.83 -1.20 3.94
C VAL A 37 2.57 -0.62 2.56
N VAL A 38 3.24 -1.16 1.55
CA VAL A 38 2.91 -0.88 0.15
C VAL A 38 2.36 -2.16 -0.45
N SER A 39 1.13 -2.09 -0.96
CA SER A 39 0.45 -3.23 -1.58
C SER A 39 0.35 -2.98 -3.08
N PRO A 40 1.09 -3.73 -3.90
CA PRO A 40 1.02 -3.56 -5.36
C PRO A 40 -0.25 -4.17 -5.92
N GLY A 41 -0.71 -3.63 -7.05
CA GLY A 41 -1.69 -4.29 -7.90
C GLY A 41 -0.99 -5.21 -8.89
N LEU A 42 -1.60 -5.39 -10.07
CA LEU A 42 -0.96 -6.17 -11.12
C LEU A 42 0.31 -5.44 -11.59
N THR A 43 1.43 -6.10 -11.42
CA THR A 43 2.74 -5.54 -11.72
C THR A 43 3.49 -6.51 -12.62
N ASP A 44 4.14 -5.98 -13.65
CA ASP A 44 4.93 -6.76 -14.58
C ASP A 44 6.27 -7.13 -13.94
N THR A 45 6.33 -8.35 -13.41
CA THR A 45 7.54 -8.90 -12.81
C THR A 45 7.87 -10.25 -13.44
N ASP A 46 9.12 -10.65 -13.38
CA ASP A 46 9.60 -11.89 -14.00
C ASP A 46 8.94 -13.16 -13.45
N GLY A 47 8.41 -13.09 -12.24
CA GLY A 47 7.76 -14.23 -11.60
C GLY A 47 6.26 -14.34 -11.87
N VAL A 48 5.67 -13.38 -12.56
CA VAL A 48 4.23 -13.37 -12.81
C VAL A 48 3.95 -13.92 -14.20
N VAL A 49 3.19 -15.02 -14.24
CA VAL A 49 2.77 -15.64 -15.51
C VAL A 49 1.26 -15.56 -15.61
N ILE A 50 0.76 -14.68 -16.46
CA ILE A 50 -0.66 -14.57 -16.77
C ILE A 50 -0.85 -14.56 -18.27
N SER A 51 -2.03 -14.97 -18.74
CA SER A 51 -2.34 -14.93 -20.16
C SER A 51 -2.54 -13.48 -20.63
N GLU A 52 -2.41 -13.27 -21.94
CA GLU A 52 -2.71 -11.96 -22.54
C GLU A 52 -4.14 -11.53 -22.28
N GLU A 53 -5.08 -12.48 -22.32
CA GLU A 53 -6.48 -12.20 -22.06
C GLU A 53 -6.71 -11.73 -20.63
N GLU A 54 -6.06 -12.38 -19.67
CA GLU A 54 -6.14 -11.97 -18.26
C GLU A 54 -5.52 -10.59 -18.05
N ALA A 55 -4.38 -10.35 -18.70
CA ALA A 55 -3.71 -9.05 -18.63
C ALA A 55 -4.60 -7.94 -19.19
N GLU A 56 -5.21 -8.17 -20.36
CA GLU A 56 -6.11 -7.19 -20.97
C GLU A 56 -7.32 -6.89 -20.09
N ALA A 57 -7.90 -7.92 -19.47
CA ALA A 57 -9.03 -7.75 -18.58
C ALA A 57 -8.65 -6.90 -17.35
N MET A 58 -7.48 -7.13 -16.79
CA MET A 58 -6.99 -6.38 -15.65
C MET A 58 -6.68 -4.93 -16.02
N ILE A 59 -6.07 -4.71 -17.18
CA ILE A 59 -5.79 -3.36 -17.69
C ILE A 59 -7.09 -2.59 -17.87
N GLU A 60 -8.11 -3.25 -18.42
CA GLU A 60 -9.40 -2.63 -18.62
C GLU A 60 -10.06 -2.20 -17.33
N GLN A 61 -9.87 -2.98 -16.26
CA GLN A 61 -10.39 -2.67 -14.93
C GLN A 61 -9.54 -1.66 -14.17
N THR A 62 -8.33 -1.38 -14.64
CA THR A 62 -7.42 -0.46 -13.98
C THR A 62 -7.66 0.96 -14.49
N PRO A 63 -8.09 1.89 -13.63
CA PRO A 63 -8.39 3.26 -14.06
C PRO A 63 -7.23 3.94 -14.79
N MET A 64 -5.98 3.67 -14.40
CA MET A 64 -4.84 4.27 -15.09
C MET A 64 -4.46 3.56 -16.40
N GLY A 65 -5.16 2.47 -16.74
CA GLY A 65 -5.12 1.89 -18.09
C GLY A 65 -3.85 1.16 -18.46
N ARG A 66 -3.09 0.69 -17.49
CA ARG A 66 -1.87 -0.07 -17.78
C ARG A 66 -1.52 -1.01 -16.63
N ILE A 67 -0.63 -1.95 -16.89
CA ILE A 67 -0.01 -2.78 -15.86
C ILE A 67 1.07 -1.96 -15.15
N GLY A 68 1.18 -2.12 -13.84
CA GLY A 68 2.25 -1.48 -13.07
C GLY A 68 3.61 -2.06 -13.42
N GLN A 69 4.62 -1.24 -13.32
CA GLN A 69 6.02 -1.65 -13.51
C GLN A 69 6.71 -1.70 -12.14
N PRO A 70 7.79 -2.46 -11.98
CA PRO A 70 8.52 -2.48 -10.72
C PRO A 70 8.91 -1.08 -10.23
N GLU A 71 9.21 -0.17 -11.15
CA GLU A 71 9.54 1.23 -10.82
C GLU A 71 8.38 1.96 -10.16
N ASP A 72 7.14 1.63 -10.51
CA ASP A 72 5.96 2.24 -9.89
C ASP A 72 5.89 1.91 -8.41
N ILE A 73 6.23 0.69 -8.05
CA ILE A 73 6.25 0.25 -6.65
C ILE A 73 7.44 0.86 -5.92
N ALA A 74 8.61 0.85 -6.56
CA ALA A 74 9.80 1.46 -6.00
C ALA A 74 9.59 2.96 -5.73
N ASP A 75 8.91 3.66 -6.62
CA ASP A 75 8.60 5.08 -6.45
C ASP A 75 7.65 5.31 -5.27
N ALA A 76 6.67 4.43 -5.08
CA ALA A 76 5.77 4.52 -3.93
C ALA A 76 6.55 4.33 -2.62
N VAL A 77 7.46 3.38 -2.57
CA VAL A 77 8.32 3.17 -1.40
C VAL A 77 9.21 4.40 -1.17
N ALA A 78 9.84 4.91 -2.21
CA ALA A 78 10.69 6.10 -2.12
C ALA A 78 9.93 7.31 -1.57
N LEU A 79 8.69 7.49 -2.00
CA LEU A 79 7.84 8.57 -1.49
C LEU A 79 7.61 8.43 0.01
N LEU A 80 7.33 7.22 0.49
CA LEU A 80 7.02 6.97 1.90
C LEU A 80 8.23 7.10 2.82
N VAL A 81 9.44 6.86 2.32
CA VAL A 81 10.66 6.99 3.12
C VAL A 81 11.31 8.36 2.98
N SER A 82 10.71 9.25 2.19
CA SER A 82 11.22 10.62 2.04
C SER A 82 10.93 11.46 3.28
N GLY A 83 11.67 12.54 3.44
CA GLY A 83 11.43 13.48 4.53
C GLY A 83 10.05 14.14 4.50
N ASP A 84 9.41 14.16 3.34
CA ASP A 84 8.09 14.77 3.19
C ASP A 84 6.96 13.88 3.72
N ALA A 85 7.24 12.61 3.99
CA ALA A 85 6.26 11.66 4.51
C ALA A 85 6.40 11.39 6.02
N HIS A 86 7.03 12.27 6.75
CA HIS A 86 7.33 12.03 8.18
C HIS A 86 6.12 12.00 9.11
N TRP A 87 4.94 12.38 8.61
CA TRP A 87 3.69 12.28 9.36
C TRP A 87 2.82 11.11 8.90
N VAL A 88 3.31 10.30 7.96
CA VAL A 88 2.59 9.14 7.42
C VAL A 88 3.14 7.87 8.05
N THR A 89 2.32 7.20 8.85
CA THR A 89 2.70 5.94 9.49
C THR A 89 1.46 5.08 9.74
N GLY A 90 1.64 3.78 9.83
CA GLY A 90 0.56 2.84 10.08
C GLY A 90 -0.40 2.67 8.90
N GLN A 91 0.00 3.06 7.71
CA GLN A 91 -0.87 3.04 6.54
C GLN A 91 -0.54 1.90 5.58
N ASN A 92 -1.55 1.45 4.87
CA ASN A 92 -1.38 0.59 3.71
C ASN A 92 -1.61 1.45 2.46
N VAL A 93 -0.55 1.67 1.71
CA VAL A 93 -0.61 2.43 0.47
C VAL A 93 -0.74 1.45 -0.69
N ARG A 94 -1.86 1.52 -1.39
CA ARG A 94 -2.14 0.63 -2.51
C ARG A 94 -1.65 1.26 -3.81
N ALA A 95 -0.55 0.73 -4.32
CA ALA A 95 0.05 1.18 -5.57
C ALA A 95 -0.47 0.30 -6.70
N THR A 96 -1.69 0.57 -7.14
CA THR A 96 -2.50 -0.34 -7.95
C THR A 96 -3.03 0.29 -9.25
N GLY A 97 -2.72 1.56 -9.50
CA GLY A 97 -3.32 2.26 -10.64
C GLY A 97 -4.83 2.48 -10.49
N GLY A 98 -5.36 2.27 -9.29
CA GLY A 98 -6.76 2.53 -8.97
C GLY A 98 -7.70 1.32 -9.04
N ILE A 99 -7.18 0.12 -9.32
CA ILE A 99 -8.04 -1.07 -9.43
C ILE A 99 -8.59 -1.53 -8.07
N LEU A 100 -7.94 -1.16 -6.99
CA LEU A 100 -8.36 -1.53 -5.64
C LEU A 100 -8.62 -0.30 -4.78
#